data_9e5c4fafded3abe25e218f3ece65c567
#
_entry.id   9e5c4fafded3abe25e218f3ece65c567
#
_cell.length_a   1.000
_cell.length_b   1.000
_cell.length_c   1.000
_cell.angle_alpha   90.00
_cell.angle_beta   90.00
_cell.angle_gamma   90.00
#
_symmetry.space_group_name_H-M   'P 1'
#
loop_
_entity.id
_entity.type
_entity.pdbx_description
1 polymer ?
#
loop_
_entity_poly.entity_id
_entity_poly.type
_entity_poly.pdbx_seq_one_letter_code
_entity_poly.pdbx_strand_id
1 'polypeptide(L)'
;KEKRFIGSVALNYKLPIKGLSYKFSSGGNVRIKDRRRFFGLSTFAGRNANCALQISWLDSKTFQVNNLLRFNRSFNRKHRINATFGVTYDVRDNQNSVYSVQDFISLNLTTDQPYLGSVISTPLTYLYAKQQVFSILGRLNYSLKNRYILTASFRKDGVSKFSTSNRYSLFPSFALAWNVSNESFLQNSDFINNLKLRAGWGQIGNHGIRPYGTISNYGISSGVQYGTPNNGLSIPIILNNLANPD
;
A
#
# COMPACT_ATOMS: atom_id res chain seq x y z
N LYS A 1 -13.27 19.64 3.50
CA LYS A 1 -12.26 20.22 2.58
C LYS A 1 -11.16 19.19 2.33
N GLU A 2 -10.59 19.18 1.12
CA GLU A 2 -9.49 18.28 0.77
C GLU A 2 -8.45 19.07 -0.03
N LYS A 3 -7.18 18.90 0.36
CA LYS A 3 -6.02 19.44 -0.37
C LYS A 3 -5.13 18.28 -0.74
N ARG A 4 -4.65 18.26 -1.98
CA ARG A 4 -3.78 17.21 -2.49
C ARG A 4 -2.65 17.82 -3.32
N PHE A 5 -1.42 17.43 -3.00
CA PHE A 5 -0.21 17.82 -3.72
C PHE A 5 0.45 16.55 -4.24
N ILE A 6 0.72 16.51 -5.53
CA ILE A 6 1.39 15.40 -6.19
C ILE A 6 2.56 15.97 -6.96
N GLY A 7 3.72 15.39 -6.79
CA GLY A 7 4.92 15.75 -7.52
C GLY A 7 5.72 14.50 -7.87
N SER A 8 6.34 14.49 -9.05
CA SER A 8 7.25 13.43 -9.45
C SER A 8 8.36 13.97 -10.33
N VAL A 9 9.52 13.34 -10.25
CA VAL A 9 10.67 13.57 -11.11
C VAL A 9 11.20 12.25 -11.64
N ALA A 10 11.60 12.22 -12.90
CA ALA A 10 12.21 11.05 -13.51
C ALA A 10 13.42 11.47 -14.34
N LEU A 11 14.53 10.77 -14.17
CA LEU A 11 15.75 10.90 -14.93
C LEU A 11 16.07 9.60 -15.64
N ASN A 12 16.27 9.66 -16.94
CA ASN A 12 16.74 8.53 -17.73
C ASN A 12 18.12 8.87 -18.31
N TYR A 13 19.12 8.11 -17.91
CA TYR A 13 20.49 8.29 -18.37
C TYR A 13 20.96 7.08 -19.16
N LYS A 14 21.39 7.30 -20.41
CA LYS A 14 22.01 6.26 -21.22
C LYS A 14 23.49 6.21 -20.88
N LEU A 15 23.94 5.08 -20.34
CA LEU A 15 25.34 4.88 -20.02
C LEU A 15 26.18 4.67 -21.30
N PRO A 16 27.50 4.90 -21.25
CA PRO A 16 28.38 4.73 -22.42
C PRO A 16 28.48 3.28 -22.91
N ILE A 17 27.91 2.33 -22.19
CA ILE A 17 27.82 0.91 -22.57
C ILE A 17 26.57 0.70 -23.44
N LYS A 18 26.75 0.18 -24.67
CA LYS A 18 25.65 -0.07 -25.60
C LYS A 18 24.55 -0.94 -24.99
N GLY A 19 23.35 -0.40 -24.93
CA GLY A 19 22.17 -1.08 -24.41
C GLY A 19 21.94 -0.91 -22.90
N LEU A 20 22.84 -0.24 -22.17
CA LEU A 20 22.71 -0.01 -20.73
C LEU A 20 22.13 1.38 -20.46
N SER A 21 21.13 1.46 -19.62
CA SER A 21 20.52 2.71 -19.17
C SER A 21 20.16 2.63 -17.69
N TYR A 22 20.28 3.77 -17.03
CA TYR A 22 19.85 3.97 -15.65
C TYR A 22 18.61 4.85 -15.61
N LYS A 23 17.61 4.44 -14.86
CA LYS A 23 16.42 5.23 -14.60
C LYS A 23 16.28 5.48 -13.10
N PHE A 24 16.34 6.72 -12.72
CA PHE A 24 15.91 7.22 -11.43
C PHE A 24 14.50 7.76 -11.55
N SER A 25 13.63 7.46 -10.58
CA SER A 25 12.36 8.16 -10.44
C SER A 25 12.00 8.31 -8.96
N SER A 26 11.51 9.48 -8.61
CA SER A 26 11.01 9.79 -7.28
C SER A 26 9.66 10.49 -7.41
N GLY A 27 8.75 10.19 -6.51
CA GLY A 27 7.44 10.82 -6.48
C GLY A 27 6.89 10.89 -5.07
N GLY A 28 6.07 11.90 -4.84
CA GLY A 28 5.40 12.10 -3.57
C GLY A 28 3.96 12.56 -3.76
N ASN A 29 3.12 12.20 -2.81
CA ASN A 29 1.74 12.64 -2.73
C ASN A 29 1.43 12.96 -1.27
N VAL A 30 0.98 14.18 -1.03
CA VAL A 30 0.49 14.65 0.27
C VAL A 30 -0.98 14.94 0.13
N ARG A 31 -1.78 14.33 1.00
CA ARG A 31 -3.23 14.51 1.03
C ARG A 31 -3.66 14.89 2.43
N ILE A 32 -4.26 16.04 2.55
CA ILE A 32 -4.83 16.57 3.79
C ILE A 32 -6.33 16.69 3.60
N LYS A 33 -7.10 16.03 4.47
CA LYS A 33 -8.55 16.03 4.39
C LYS A 33 -9.15 16.37 5.74
N ASP A 34 -9.96 17.41 5.76
CA ASP A 34 -10.84 17.80 6.86
C ASP A 34 -12.28 17.47 6.45
N ARG A 35 -12.92 16.60 7.21
CA ARG A 35 -14.31 16.22 6.99
C ARG A 35 -15.10 16.45 8.27
N ARG A 36 -16.19 17.20 8.15
CA ARG A 36 -17.17 17.42 9.19
C ARG A 36 -18.51 16.91 8.69
N ARG A 37 -19.17 16.10 9.48
CA ARG A 37 -20.48 15.53 9.19
C ARG A 37 -21.41 15.80 10.34
N PHE A 38 -22.49 16.52 10.07
CA PHE A 38 -23.57 16.70 11.00
C PHE A 38 -24.73 15.78 10.62
N PHE A 39 -25.22 15.03 11.56
CA PHE A 39 -26.36 14.15 11.44
C PHE A 39 -27.52 14.76 12.23
N GLY A 40 -28.41 15.44 11.52
CA GLY A 40 -29.64 16.03 12.12
C GLY A 40 -30.72 14.97 12.34
N LEU A 41 -31.80 15.38 13.00
CA LEU A 41 -32.94 14.51 13.35
C LEU A 41 -33.65 13.87 12.15
N SER A 42 -33.46 14.38 10.95
CA SER A 42 -33.95 13.76 9.70
C SER A 42 -33.24 12.46 9.33
N THR A 43 -32.04 12.22 9.90
CA THR A 43 -31.26 11.01 9.68
C THR A 43 -31.48 9.99 10.78
N PHE A 44 -31.34 8.68 10.46
CA PHE A 44 -31.41 7.63 11.47
C PHE A 44 -30.38 7.80 12.60
N ALA A 45 -29.12 8.09 12.23
CA ALA A 45 -28.04 8.30 13.18
C ALA A 45 -28.28 9.53 14.08
N GLY A 46 -28.82 10.61 13.51
CA GLY A 46 -29.11 11.83 14.27
C GLY A 46 -30.30 11.69 15.18
N ARG A 47 -31.34 10.93 14.82
CA ARG A 47 -32.49 10.67 15.72
C ARG A 47 -32.07 9.90 16.97
N ASN A 48 -31.25 8.87 16.81
CA ASN A 48 -30.82 8.05 17.94
C ASN A 48 -29.84 8.77 18.87
N ALA A 49 -29.17 9.80 18.38
CA ALA A 49 -28.13 10.53 19.10
C ALA A 49 -28.55 11.96 19.50
N ASN A 50 -29.82 12.34 19.30
CA ASN A 50 -30.29 13.72 19.43
C ASN A 50 -29.34 14.70 18.72
N CYS A 51 -29.14 14.47 17.44
CA CYS A 51 -28.09 15.02 16.58
C CYS A 51 -26.68 14.55 16.95
N ALA A 52 -25.84 14.39 15.91
CA ALA A 52 -24.44 14.02 16.08
C ALA A 52 -23.54 14.79 15.12
N LEU A 53 -22.38 15.18 15.58
CA LEU A 53 -21.32 15.79 14.77
C LEU A 53 -20.09 14.91 14.82
N GLN A 54 -19.60 14.51 13.65
CA GLN A 54 -18.34 13.81 13.49
C GLN A 54 -17.35 14.67 12.74
N ILE A 55 -16.19 14.89 13.34
CA ILE A 55 -15.06 15.59 12.73
C ILE A 55 -13.94 14.60 12.54
N SER A 56 -13.35 14.56 11.35
CA SER A 56 -12.21 13.70 11.05
C SER A 56 -11.17 14.44 10.22
N TRP A 57 -9.92 14.26 10.60
CA TRP A 57 -8.75 14.79 9.91
C TRP A 57 -7.91 13.64 9.41
N LEU A 58 -7.56 13.67 8.14
CA LEU A 58 -6.65 12.71 7.52
C LEU A 58 -5.44 13.47 6.98
N ASP A 59 -4.26 13.12 7.44
CA ASP A 59 -2.98 13.47 6.82
C ASP A 59 -2.35 12.18 6.27
N SER A 60 -2.19 12.12 4.95
CA SER A 60 -1.63 10.97 4.27
C SER A 60 -0.49 11.40 3.38
N LYS A 61 0.71 10.90 3.65
CA LYS A 61 1.93 11.17 2.91
C LYS A 61 2.44 9.88 2.30
N THR A 62 2.68 9.89 0.99
CA THR A 62 3.34 8.79 0.31
C THR A 62 4.57 9.31 -0.41
N PHE A 63 5.65 8.57 -0.32
CA PHE A 63 6.90 8.86 -1.00
C PHE A 63 7.47 7.59 -1.59
N GLN A 64 7.93 7.66 -2.82
CA GLN A 64 8.49 6.54 -3.54
C GLN A 64 9.78 6.95 -4.26
N VAL A 65 10.78 6.08 -4.19
CA VAL A 65 12.02 6.20 -4.95
C VAL A 65 12.31 4.89 -5.66
N ASN A 66 12.62 4.98 -6.95
CA ASN A 66 12.99 3.82 -7.74
C ASN A 66 14.31 4.09 -8.46
N ASN A 67 15.23 3.15 -8.34
CA ASN A 67 16.49 3.11 -9.06
C ASN A 67 16.52 1.84 -9.90
N LEU A 68 16.55 1.98 -11.21
CA LEU A 68 16.48 0.87 -12.15
C LEU A 68 17.65 0.92 -13.12
N LEU A 69 18.41 -0.16 -13.18
CA LEU A 69 19.42 -0.40 -14.20
C LEU A 69 18.81 -1.34 -15.26
N ARG A 70 18.81 -0.91 -16.51
CA ARG A 70 18.21 -1.65 -17.62
C ARG A 70 19.26 -1.92 -18.68
N PHE A 71 19.34 -3.17 -19.09
CA PHE A 71 20.15 -3.61 -20.20
C PHE A 71 19.27 -4.17 -21.30
N ASN A 72 19.33 -3.61 -22.48
CA ASN A 72 18.57 -4.05 -23.65
C ASN A 72 19.50 -4.14 -24.85
N ARG A 73 19.79 -5.36 -25.30
CA ARG A 73 20.68 -5.58 -26.42
C ARG A 73 20.29 -6.80 -27.26
N SER A 74 20.47 -6.66 -28.56
CA SER A 74 20.36 -7.77 -29.50
C SER A 74 21.75 -8.13 -30.03
N PHE A 75 22.06 -9.42 -30.06
CA PHE A 75 23.32 -9.97 -30.57
C PHE A 75 23.02 -10.85 -31.77
N ASN A 76 23.78 -10.67 -32.84
CA ASN A 76 23.69 -11.48 -34.07
C ASN A 76 22.25 -11.60 -34.62
N ARG A 77 21.39 -10.63 -34.38
CA ARG A 77 19.94 -10.63 -34.72
C ARG A 77 19.14 -11.85 -34.21
N LYS A 78 19.80 -12.81 -33.54
CA LYS A 78 19.21 -14.05 -33.04
C LYS A 78 18.94 -14.01 -31.55
N HIS A 79 19.75 -13.29 -30.78
CA HIS A 79 19.70 -13.24 -29.34
C HIS A 79 19.25 -11.85 -28.88
N ARG A 80 18.16 -11.75 -28.19
CA ARG A 80 17.70 -10.49 -27.54
C ARG A 80 17.67 -10.68 -26.04
N ILE A 81 18.37 -9.82 -25.34
CA ILE A 81 18.44 -9.79 -23.88
C ILE A 81 17.84 -8.48 -23.38
N ASN A 82 16.84 -8.58 -22.50
CA ASN A 82 16.33 -7.49 -21.70
C ASN A 82 16.51 -7.86 -20.23
N ALA A 83 17.42 -7.20 -19.55
CA ALA A 83 17.61 -7.36 -18.13
C ALA A 83 17.26 -6.06 -17.40
N THR A 84 16.65 -6.19 -16.26
CA THR A 84 16.38 -5.07 -15.35
C THR A 84 16.79 -5.49 -13.95
N PHE A 85 17.56 -4.66 -13.28
CA PHE A 85 17.86 -4.75 -11.86
C PHE A 85 17.40 -3.46 -11.20
N GLY A 86 16.80 -3.55 -10.03
CA GLY A 86 16.27 -2.38 -9.39
C GLY A 86 16.24 -2.45 -7.88
N VAL A 87 16.26 -1.26 -7.29
CA VAL A 87 16.03 -1.03 -5.86
C VAL A 87 14.94 0.01 -5.75
N THR A 88 13.91 -0.31 -4.97
CA THR A 88 12.78 0.59 -4.71
C THR A 88 12.58 0.80 -3.22
N TYR A 89 12.15 1.99 -2.86
CA TYR A 89 11.80 2.33 -1.50
C TYR A 89 10.50 3.11 -1.49
N ASP A 90 9.51 2.58 -0.78
CA ASP A 90 8.18 3.15 -0.66
C ASP A 90 7.89 3.46 0.82
N VAL A 91 7.41 4.66 1.09
CA VAL A 91 6.95 5.09 2.42
C VAL A 91 5.51 5.54 2.30
N ARG A 92 4.68 5.05 3.19
CA ARG A 92 3.33 5.55 3.41
C ARG A 92 3.16 5.89 4.88
N ASP A 93 2.80 7.13 5.13
CA ASP A 93 2.55 7.67 6.44
C ASP A 93 1.12 8.20 6.48
N ASN A 94 0.28 7.62 7.33
CA ASN A 94 -1.12 8.00 7.49
C ASN A 94 -1.39 8.33 8.95
N GLN A 95 -1.93 9.51 9.16
CA GLN A 95 -2.49 9.92 10.45
C GLN A 95 -3.97 10.21 10.25
N ASN A 96 -4.81 9.56 11.01
CA ASN A 96 -6.24 9.81 11.03
C ASN A 96 -6.66 10.16 12.44
N SER A 97 -7.34 11.29 12.59
CA SER A 97 -7.89 11.75 13.87
C SER A 97 -9.40 11.85 13.73
N VAL A 98 -10.11 11.33 14.69
CA VAL A 98 -11.58 11.34 14.74
C VAL A 98 -12.05 11.88 16.08
N TYR A 99 -13.04 12.72 16.04
CA TYR A 99 -13.75 13.26 17.19
C TYR A 99 -15.25 13.25 16.89
N SER A 100 -16.05 12.74 17.79
CA SER A 100 -17.50 12.71 17.62
C SER A 100 -18.20 13.16 18.89
N VAL A 101 -19.20 14.02 18.71
CA VAL A 101 -20.02 14.55 19.80
C VAL A 101 -21.48 14.43 19.39
N GLN A 102 -22.35 14.23 20.36
CA GLN A 102 -23.80 14.08 20.19
C GLN A 102 -24.59 14.80 21.27
N ASP A 103 -25.92 14.72 21.16
CA ASP A 103 -26.85 15.33 22.07
C ASP A 103 -26.72 16.87 22.11
N PHE A 104 -27.15 17.49 21.02
CA PHE A 104 -27.13 18.93 20.85
C PHE A 104 -28.41 19.56 21.36
N ILE A 105 -28.28 20.65 22.13
CA ILE A 105 -29.40 21.40 22.73
C ILE A 105 -30.23 22.11 21.66
N SER A 106 -29.66 22.43 20.50
CA SER A 106 -30.33 23.17 19.44
C SER A 106 -30.05 22.57 18.07
N LEU A 107 -31.07 22.52 17.22
CA LEU A 107 -31.00 22.00 15.85
C LEU A 107 -30.42 23.00 14.83
N ASN A 108 -30.33 24.27 15.22
CA ASN A 108 -29.84 25.35 14.36
C ASN A 108 -28.33 25.52 14.43
N LEU A 109 -27.63 24.54 15.01
CA LEU A 109 -26.19 24.56 15.17
C LEU A 109 -25.49 24.14 13.90
N THR A 110 -24.35 24.75 13.65
CA THR A 110 -23.48 24.45 12.53
C THR A 110 -22.42 23.44 12.89
N THR A 111 -21.74 22.92 11.89
CA THR A 111 -20.59 21.99 12.06
C THR A 111 -19.37 22.62 12.75
N ASP A 112 -19.45 23.90 13.08
CA ASP A 112 -18.32 24.66 13.63
C ASP A 112 -18.38 24.83 15.16
N GLN A 113 -19.43 24.29 15.82
CA GLN A 113 -19.67 24.42 17.27
C GLN A 113 -19.74 23.04 17.96
N PRO A 114 -18.67 22.21 17.91
CA PRO A 114 -18.70 20.87 18.50
C PRO A 114 -18.84 20.89 20.05
N TYR A 115 -18.47 21.98 20.68
CA TYR A 115 -18.52 22.16 22.15
C TYR A 115 -19.97 22.29 22.70
N LEU A 116 -20.95 22.44 21.83
CA LEU A 116 -22.37 22.52 22.24
C LEU A 116 -23.08 21.16 22.32
N GLY A 117 -22.42 20.09 21.95
CA GLY A 117 -22.89 18.73 22.21
C GLY A 117 -22.55 18.32 23.64
N SER A 118 -23.53 17.76 24.37
CA SER A 118 -23.37 17.40 25.79
C SER A 118 -22.64 16.09 26.01
N VAL A 119 -22.63 15.19 25.01
CA VAL A 119 -22.05 13.85 25.11
C VAL A 119 -20.94 13.64 24.07
N ILE A 120 -19.72 13.35 24.54
CA ILE A 120 -18.61 12.93 23.67
C ILE A 120 -18.77 11.44 23.37
N SER A 121 -19.26 11.10 22.17
CA SER A 121 -19.46 9.72 21.74
C SER A 121 -18.17 9.06 21.25
N THR A 122 -17.24 9.86 20.69
CA THR A 122 -15.89 9.41 20.36
C THR A 122 -14.91 10.49 20.80
N PRO A 123 -14.11 10.25 21.85
CA PRO A 123 -13.06 11.17 22.26
C PRO A 123 -12.03 11.31 21.13
N LEU A 124 -11.26 12.38 21.15
CA LEU A 124 -10.25 12.62 20.13
C LEU A 124 -9.26 11.46 20.07
N THR A 125 -9.32 10.71 18.99
CA THR A 125 -8.52 9.51 18.77
C THR A 125 -7.53 9.76 17.63
N TYR A 126 -6.26 9.44 17.86
CA TYR A 126 -5.21 9.49 16.85
C TYR A 126 -4.85 8.07 16.42
N LEU A 127 -5.04 7.78 15.14
CA LEU A 127 -4.60 6.54 14.52
C LEU A 127 -3.42 6.86 13.60
N TYR A 128 -2.25 6.41 14.00
CA TYR A 128 -1.02 6.57 13.24
C TYR A 128 -0.61 5.25 12.60
N ALA A 129 -0.34 5.28 11.30
CA ALA A 129 0.04 4.10 10.56
C ALA A 129 1.16 4.42 9.56
N LYS A 130 2.38 4.05 9.90
CA LYS A 130 3.53 4.16 9.02
C LYS A 130 3.91 2.81 8.43
N GLN A 131 4.08 2.78 7.13
CA GLN A 131 4.53 1.61 6.40
C GLN A 131 5.74 1.98 5.55
N GLN A 132 6.74 1.13 5.58
CA GLN A 132 7.92 1.23 4.73
C GLN A 132 8.11 -0.09 4.01
N VAL A 133 8.39 -0.02 2.72
CA VAL A 133 8.69 -1.19 1.89
C VAL A 133 10.00 -0.89 1.15
N PHE A 134 10.97 -1.75 1.37
CA PHE A 134 12.22 -1.77 0.64
C PHE A 134 12.27 -3.01 -0.23
N SER A 135 12.54 -2.84 -1.53
CA SER A 135 12.53 -3.98 -2.45
C SER A 135 13.76 -3.97 -3.34
N ILE A 136 14.29 -5.16 -3.56
CA ILE A 136 15.29 -5.45 -4.58
C ILE A 136 14.64 -6.35 -5.60
N LEU A 137 14.75 -5.99 -6.87
CA LEU A 137 14.13 -6.75 -7.95
C LEU A 137 15.13 -6.99 -9.09
N GLY A 138 14.97 -8.15 -9.71
CA GLY A 138 15.69 -8.51 -10.92
C GLY A 138 14.75 -9.19 -11.90
N ARG A 139 14.90 -8.89 -13.17
CA ARG A 139 14.18 -9.53 -14.27
C ARG A 139 15.08 -9.72 -15.47
N LEU A 140 15.05 -10.90 -16.03
CA LEU A 140 15.72 -11.27 -17.28
C LEU A 140 14.68 -11.79 -18.25
N ASN A 141 14.64 -11.18 -19.44
CA ASN A 141 13.93 -11.72 -20.60
C ASN A 141 14.98 -12.04 -21.67
N TYR A 142 15.06 -13.28 -22.03
CA TYR A 142 15.91 -13.76 -23.11
C TYR A 142 15.07 -14.31 -24.27
N SER A 143 15.32 -13.86 -25.47
CA SER A 143 14.65 -14.37 -26.67
C SER A 143 15.66 -14.85 -27.68
N LEU A 144 15.51 -16.11 -28.08
CA LEU A 144 16.30 -16.75 -29.09
C LEU A 144 15.52 -16.83 -30.39
N LYS A 145 16.06 -16.22 -31.47
CA LYS A 145 15.48 -16.20 -32.84
C LYS A 145 13.99 -15.75 -32.87
N ASN A 146 13.54 -15.02 -31.85
CA ASN A 146 12.13 -14.68 -31.65
C ASN A 146 11.16 -15.88 -31.59
N ARG A 147 11.69 -17.10 -31.35
CA ARG A 147 10.96 -18.36 -31.23
C ARG A 147 10.81 -18.76 -29.77
N TYR A 148 11.91 -18.86 -29.07
CA TYR A 148 11.97 -19.28 -27.67
C TYR A 148 12.20 -18.08 -26.77
N ILE A 149 11.34 -17.88 -25.80
CA ILE A 149 11.41 -16.76 -24.88
C ILE A 149 11.43 -17.31 -23.47
N LEU A 150 12.50 -16.98 -22.73
CA LEU A 150 12.65 -17.27 -21.32
C LEU A 150 12.47 -15.96 -20.55
N THR A 151 11.64 -15.98 -19.51
CA THR A 151 11.55 -14.91 -18.52
C THR A 151 11.86 -15.48 -17.15
N ALA A 152 12.81 -14.88 -16.45
CA ALA A 152 13.08 -15.16 -15.04
C ALA A 152 13.01 -13.85 -14.28
N SER A 153 12.38 -13.85 -13.11
CA SER A 153 12.41 -12.69 -12.24
C SER A 153 12.41 -13.09 -10.77
N PHE A 154 12.93 -12.20 -9.96
CA PHE A 154 12.84 -12.28 -8.52
C PHE A 154 12.53 -10.90 -7.95
N ARG A 155 11.85 -10.88 -6.80
CA ARG A 155 11.64 -9.70 -5.98
C ARG A 155 11.83 -10.10 -4.52
N LYS A 156 12.67 -9.38 -3.82
CA LYS A 156 12.84 -9.50 -2.37
C LYS A 156 12.31 -8.24 -1.73
N ASP A 157 11.25 -8.39 -0.97
CA ASP A 157 10.57 -7.28 -0.29
C ASP A 157 10.82 -7.33 1.21
N GLY A 158 11.25 -6.20 1.77
CA GLY A 158 11.31 -5.96 3.20
C GLY A 158 10.20 -5.01 3.61
N VAL A 159 9.26 -5.47 4.45
CA VAL A 159 8.06 -4.72 4.83
C VAL A 159 8.06 -4.44 6.32
N SER A 160 7.97 -3.18 6.71
CA SER A 160 8.03 -2.76 8.12
C SER A 160 6.84 -3.22 8.99
N LYS A 161 5.78 -3.74 8.38
CA LYS A 161 4.60 -4.27 9.10
C LYS A 161 4.84 -5.62 9.74
N PHE A 162 5.80 -6.39 9.22
CA PHE A 162 6.12 -7.71 9.72
C PHE A 162 7.14 -7.65 10.87
N SER A 163 7.17 -8.70 11.66
CA SER A 163 8.17 -8.89 12.69
C SER A 163 9.59 -8.85 12.11
N THR A 164 10.59 -8.68 12.97
CA THR A 164 11.99 -8.57 12.52
C THR A 164 12.45 -9.86 11.84
N SER A 165 11.98 -11.03 12.29
CA SER A 165 12.30 -12.34 11.74
C SER A 165 11.73 -12.57 10.34
N ASN A 166 10.48 -12.11 10.10
CA ASN A 166 9.74 -12.38 8.86
C ASN A 166 9.60 -11.16 7.96
N ARG A 167 10.43 -10.14 8.21
CA ARG A 167 10.38 -8.86 7.48
C ARG A 167 10.66 -8.99 6.00
N TYR A 168 11.54 -9.92 5.60
CA TYR A 168 12.01 -10.08 4.24
C TYR A 168 11.46 -11.36 3.61
N SER A 169 10.84 -11.21 2.44
CA SER A 169 10.31 -12.34 1.67
C SER A 169 10.80 -12.27 0.23
N LEU A 170 11.06 -13.45 -0.37
CA LEU A 170 11.53 -13.59 -1.74
C LEU A 170 10.42 -14.18 -2.62
N PHE A 171 10.19 -13.55 -3.75
CA PHE A 171 9.17 -13.91 -4.73
C PHE A 171 9.81 -14.20 -6.08
N PRO A 172 10.19 -15.45 -6.35
CA PRO A 172 10.72 -15.86 -7.66
C PRO A 172 9.60 -16.13 -8.66
N SER A 173 9.88 -15.92 -9.94
CA SER A 173 9.00 -16.37 -11.03
C SER A 173 9.77 -16.73 -12.28
N PHE A 174 9.24 -17.71 -13.04
CA PHE A 174 9.78 -18.22 -14.29
C PHE A 174 8.67 -18.38 -15.32
N ALA A 175 8.96 -18.06 -16.56
CA ALA A 175 8.04 -18.30 -17.66
C ALA A 175 8.81 -18.66 -18.92
N LEU A 176 8.25 -19.59 -19.67
CA LEU A 176 8.70 -20.01 -20.99
C LEU A 176 7.63 -19.71 -22.02
N ALA A 177 8.03 -19.22 -23.17
CA ALA A 177 7.12 -19.07 -24.29
C ALA A 177 7.78 -19.55 -25.57
N TRP A 178 7.00 -20.25 -26.39
CA TRP A 178 7.39 -20.75 -27.69
C TRP A 178 6.46 -20.15 -28.75
N ASN A 179 7.04 -19.36 -29.66
CA ASN A 179 6.34 -18.85 -30.83
C ASN A 179 6.38 -19.90 -31.91
N VAL A 180 5.42 -20.80 -31.94
CA VAL A 180 5.33 -21.94 -32.85
C VAL A 180 5.17 -21.47 -34.29
N SER A 181 4.42 -20.38 -34.50
CA SER A 181 4.27 -19.78 -35.84
C SER A 181 5.57 -19.31 -36.50
N ASN A 182 6.63 -19.10 -35.71
CA ASN A 182 7.93 -18.70 -36.24
C ASN A 182 8.84 -19.92 -36.60
N GLU A 183 8.33 -21.14 -36.41
CA GLU A 183 9.06 -22.37 -36.82
C GLU A 183 8.93 -22.59 -38.32
N SER A 184 9.97 -23.20 -38.91
CA SER A 184 10.04 -23.40 -40.35
C SER A 184 8.87 -24.23 -40.92
N PHE A 185 8.31 -25.12 -40.11
CA PHE A 185 7.20 -25.99 -40.54
C PHE A 185 5.83 -25.29 -40.55
N LEU A 186 5.73 -24.10 -39.94
CA LEU A 186 4.47 -23.28 -39.93
C LEU A 186 4.60 -21.95 -40.69
N GLN A 187 5.79 -21.55 -41.10
CA GLN A 187 6.01 -20.27 -41.79
C GLN A 187 5.20 -20.07 -43.07
N ASN A 188 4.86 -21.18 -43.76
CA ASN A 188 4.10 -21.17 -45.01
C ASN A 188 2.65 -21.62 -44.83
N SER A 189 2.15 -21.64 -43.64
CA SER A 189 0.76 -22.00 -43.35
C SER A 189 -0.16 -20.81 -43.54
N ASP A 190 -1.08 -20.88 -44.51
CA ASP A 190 -2.11 -19.82 -44.68
C ASP A 190 -3.20 -19.86 -43.64
N PHE A 191 -3.26 -20.94 -42.84
CA PHE A 191 -4.32 -21.17 -41.85
C PHE A 191 -3.96 -20.64 -40.43
N ILE A 192 -2.64 -20.62 -40.08
CA ILE A 192 -2.20 -20.23 -38.73
C ILE A 192 -1.25 -19.02 -38.82
N ASN A 193 -1.80 -17.84 -38.56
CA ASN A 193 -1.02 -16.58 -38.58
C ASN A 193 -0.19 -16.38 -37.31
N ASN A 194 -0.69 -16.82 -36.14
CA ASN A 194 0.01 -16.66 -34.88
C ASN A 194 -0.37 -17.79 -33.89
N LEU A 195 0.61 -18.60 -33.56
CA LEU A 195 0.50 -19.62 -32.53
C LEU A 195 1.65 -19.48 -31.53
N LYS A 196 1.28 -19.24 -30.27
CA LYS A 196 2.24 -19.06 -29.17
C LYS A 196 1.81 -19.87 -27.95
N LEU A 197 2.65 -20.79 -27.54
CA LEU A 197 2.49 -21.52 -26.29
C LEU A 197 3.23 -20.82 -25.16
N ARG A 198 2.66 -20.80 -23.96
CA ARG A 198 3.25 -20.18 -22.77
C ARG A 198 2.99 -21.05 -21.57
N ALA A 199 4.02 -21.21 -20.73
CA ALA A 199 3.93 -21.80 -19.41
C ALA A 199 4.69 -20.91 -18.42
N GLY A 200 4.16 -20.77 -17.22
CA GLY A 200 4.82 -19.95 -16.21
C GLY A 200 4.44 -20.41 -14.81
N TRP A 201 5.36 -20.15 -13.90
CA TRP A 201 5.21 -20.37 -12.48
C TRP A 201 5.74 -19.15 -11.72
N GLY A 202 5.12 -18.81 -10.62
CA GLY A 202 5.58 -17.73 -9.77
C GLY A 202 4.98 -17.78 -8.38
N GLN A 203 5.74 -17.29 -7.43
CA GLN A 203 5.32 -17.08 -6.06
C GLN A 203 5.03 -15.59 -5.85
N ILE A 204 3.92 -15.28 -5.21
CA ILE A 204 3.52 -13.92 -4.87
C ILE A 204 3.19 -13.84 -3.38
N GLY A 205 3.53 -12.72 -2.76
CA GLY A 205 3.19 -12.44 -1.37
C GLY A 205 2.12 -11.37 -1.23
N ASN A 206 1.43 -11.41 -0.11
CA ASN A 206 0.48 -10.38 0.29
C ASN A 206 0.95 -9.77 1.63
N HIS A 207 1.04 -8.44 1.69
CA HIS A 207 1.34 -7.68 2.91
C HIS A 207 0.11 -6.90 3.42
N GLY A 208 -1.08 -7.44 3.19
CA GLY A 208 -2.37 -6.82 3.54
C GLY A 208 -2.69 -6.75 5.03
N ILE A 209 -1.75 -7.06 5.94
CA ILE A 209 -1.92 -6.92 7.39
C ILE A 209 -1.99 -5.46 7.82
N ARG A 210 -2.64 -5.21 8.96
CA ARG A 210 -2.68 -3.87 9.56
C ARG A 210 -1.28 -3.47 10.06
N PRO A 211 -0.88 -2.19 9.96
CA PRO A 211 0.32 -1.71 10.64
C PRO A 211 0.26 -2.03 12.13
N TYR A 212 1.40 -2.42 12.69
CA TYR A 212 1.53 -2.82 14.10
C TYR A 212 0.73 -4.07 14.51
N GLY A 213 0.18 -4.84 13.54
CA GLY A 213 -0.57 -6.06 13.83
C GLY A 213 0.26 -7.20 14.41
N THR A 214 1.58 -7.11 14.33
CA THR A 214 2.55 -8.08 14.89
C THR A 214 2.99 -7.74 16.31
N ILE A 215 2.47 -6.65 16.90
CA ILE A 215 2.83 -6.17 18.24
C ILE A 215 1.60 -6.31 19.14
N SER A 216 1.81 -6.72 20.38
CA SER A 216 0.75 -6.72 21.40
C SER A 216 0.23 -5.31 21.61
N ASN A 217 -1.07 -5.16 21.57
CA ASN A 217 -1.73 -3.87 21.74
C ASN A 217 -2.68 -3.93 22.96
N TYR A 218 -2.55 -2.93 23.79
CA TYR A 218 -3.37 -2.77 24.97
C TYR A 218 -4.38 -1.65 24.78
N GLY A 219 -5.54 -1.80 25.32
CA GLY A 219 -6.60 -0.80 25.31
C GLY A 219 -7.19 -0.58 26.69
N ILE A 220 -7.98 0.45 26.79
CA ILE A 220 -8.74 0.77 28.00
C ILE A 220 -10.13 0.15 27.87
N SER A 221 -10.56 -0.63 28.87
CA SER A 221 -11.94 -1.12 28.91
C SER A 221 -12.87 -0.01 29.38
N SER A 222 -13.81 0.40 28.55
CA SER A 222 -14.82 1.39 28.93
C SER A 222 -16.03 0.77 29.69
N GLY A 223 -16.10 -0.55 29.77
CA GLY A 223 -17.26 -1.27 30.33
C GLY A 223 -17.10 -1.76 31.77
N VAL A 224 -15.90 -1.74 32.33
CA VAL A 224 -15.65 -2.22 33.68
C VAL A 224 -14.79 -1.20 34.41
N GLN A 225 -15.26 -0.78 35.55
CA GLN A 225 -14.53 0.10 36.46
C GLN A 225 -14.35 -0.63 37.79
N TYR A 226 -13.14 -0.67 38.29
CA TYR A 226 -12.82 -1.24 39.61
C TYR A 226 -12.60 -0.12 40.62
N GLY A 227 -13.14 -0.28 41.81
CA GLY A 227 -13.02 0.64 42.89
C GLY A 227 -14.39 1.18 43.37
N THR A 228 -14.36 1.93 44.43
CA THR A 228 -15.54 2.64 44.95
C THR A 228 -15.43 4.13 44.60
N PRO A 229 -16.57 4.86 44.49
CA PRO A 229 -16.54 6.29 44.18
C PRO A 229 -15.64 7.12 45.14
N ASN A 230 -15.41 6.64 46.34
CA ASN A 230 -14.59 7.33 47.35
C ASN A 230 -13.08 6.94 47.30
N ASN A 231 -12.73 5.83 46.63
CA ASN A 231 -11.33 5.35 46.56
C ASN A 231 -10.68 5.48 45.17
N GLY A 232 -11.33 6.19 44.26
CA GLY A 232 -10.92 6.35 42.88
C GLY A 232 -11.33 5.13 42.02
N LEU A 233 -11.85 5.44 40.84
CA LEU A 233 -12.20 4.44 39.83
C LEU A 233 -10.97 4.12 38.97
N SER A 234 -10.55 2.85 39.01
CA SER A 234 -9.50 2.36 38.13
C SER A 234 -10.10 1.79 36.85
N ILE A 235 -9.64 2.28 35.73
CA ILE A 235 -10.03 1.77 34.41
C ILE A 235 -9.06 0.65 34.04
N PRO A 236 -9.53 -0.59 33.84
CA PRO A 236 -8.64 -1.70 33.55
C PRO A 236 -8.04 -1.57 32.14
N ILE A 237 -6.76 -1.87 32.06
CA ILE A 237 -6.05 -2.05 30.79
C ILE A 237 -6.28 -3.48 30.32
N ILE A 238 -6.83 -3.64 29.15
CA ILE A 238 -7.09 -4.95 28.54
C ILE A 238 -6.16 -5.18 27.34
N LEU A 239 -5.78 -6.43 27.14
CA LEU A 239 -5.05 -6.83 25.95
C LEU A 239 -6.03 -6.92 24.76
N ASN A 240 -5.91 -6.02 23.79
CA ASN A 240 -6.76 -6.01 22.62
C ASN A 240 -6.29 -6.99 21.53
N ASN A 241 -4.99 -7.20 21.45
CA ASN A 241 -4.38 -8.10 20.46
C ASN A 241 -3.08 -8.68 20.99
N LEU A 242 -2.91 -9.99 20.81
CA LEU A 242 -1.64 -10.67 21.08
C LEU A 242 -0.68 -10.41 19.92
N ALA A 243 0.60 -10.26 20.23
CA ALA A 243 1.63 -10.27 19.20
C ALA A 243 1.61 -11.60 18.46
N ASN A 244 1.67 -11.54 17.15
CA ASN A 244 2.00 -12.69 16.32
C ASN A 244 3.41 -12.48 15.76
N PRO A 245 4.44 -13.11 16.36
CA PRO A 245 5.83 -12.97 15.93
C PRO A 245 6.15 -13.73 14.65
N ASP A 246 5.27 -14.65 14.18
CA ASP A 246 5.46 -15.54 13.03
C ASP A 246 4.89 -14.98 11.73
#